data_90c95f12dc70e54d3afc3c29b036a106
#
_entry.id   90c95f12dc70e54d3afc3c29b036a106
#
_cell.length_a   1.000
_cell.length_b   1.000
_cell.length_c   1.000
_cell.angle_alpha   90.00
_cell.angle_beta   90.00
_cell.angle_gamma   90.00
#
_symmetry.space_group_name_H-M   'P 1'
#
loop_
_entity.id
_entity.type
_entity.pdbx_description
1 polymer ?
#
loop_
_entity_poly.entity_id
_entity_poly.type
_entity_poly.pdbx_seq_one_letter_code
_entity_poly.pdbx_strand_id
1 'polypeptide(L)'
;MVVIVNTLIINLKSSQDRRDFQKRQFGKLGLDFEILEAFSVADLSEEQYQKFGFGWQRPLRKVEVACFLSHQKAWEEVIKRNQPCLILEDDAVLASNVKEILNEIEQHQFLDVDLINLEVRSRKKIISRKPVCTLNHTQVKLYGLYQDRTGAAGYILYPSGAKKLLDRLAKTAPAIADGFIFSAYELQCLQVEPAVIIQEDQLGAYGLLQQGRFDSTIGRSEHFKPEFSSIKEKYKFKKRRLAGQIAMAIRYLQVMGKAEKRLINLDQEKFI
;
A
#
# COMPACT_ATOMS: atom_id res chain seq x y z
N MET A 1 -23.58 17.61 -0.30
CA MET A 1 -22.21 17.99 -0.67
C MET A 1 -21.45 16.69 -0.84
N VAL A 2 -21.06 16.32 -2.04
CA VAL A 2 -20.28 15.09 -2.28
C VAL A 2 -18.89 15.40 -1.75
N VAL A 3 -18.52 14.83 -0.61
CA VAL A 3 -17.16 14.95 -0.08
C VAL A 3 -16.34 13.92 -0.86
N ILE A 4 -15.38 14.37 -1.62
CA ILE A 4 -14.50 13.51 -2.40
C ILE A 4 -13.33 13.15 -1.51
N VAL A 5 -13.06 11.86 -1.32
CA VAL A 5 -11.86 11.39 -0.62
C VAL A 5 -10.63 12.09 -1.21
N ASN A 6 -9.92 12.86 -0.40
CA ASN A 6 -8.71 13.56 -0.85
C ASN A 6 -7.70 12.53 -1.38
N THR A 7 -7.30 12.67 -2.64
CA THR A 7 -6.34 11.76 -3.27
C THR A 7 -4.95 12.37 -3.28
N LEU A 8 -3.99 11.64 -2.75
CA LEU A 8 -2.56 11.95 -2.75
C LEU A 8 -1.84 10.94 -3.64
N ILE A 9 -1.20 11.40 -4.71
CA ILE A 9 -0.37 10.55 -5.56
C ILE A 9 1.10 10.81 -5.24
N ILE A 10 1.78 9.79 -4.74
CA ILE A 10 3.21 9.79 -4.48
C ILE A 10 3.92 9.70 -5.84
N ASN A 11 4.63 10.76 -6.24
CA ASN A 11 5.30 10.82 -7.53
C ASN A 11 6.65 11.52 -7.40
N LEU A 12 7.69 10.93 -8.01
CA LEU A 12 8.99 11.57 -8.13
C LEU A 12 8.92 12.76 -9.08
N LYS A 13 9.55 13.87 -8.72
CA LYS A 13 9.62 15.08 -9.55
C LYS A 13 10.15 14.80 -10.96
N SER A 14 11.06 13.85 -11.10
CA SER A 14 11.64 13.41 -12.36
C SER A 14 10.72 12.51 -13.20
N SER A 15 9.67 11.90 -12.63
CA SER A 15 8.76 10.97 -13.32
C SER A 15 7.57 11.70 -13.92
N GLN A 16 7.85 12.56 -14.92
CA GLN A 16 6.81 13.38 -15.57
C GLN A 16 5.83 12.54 -16.39
N ASP A 17 6.29 11.49 -17.05
CA ASP A 17 5.50 10.55 -17.83
C ASP A 17 4.43 9.84 -16.99
N ARG A 18 4.78 9.40 -15.77
CA ARG A 18 3.86 8.81 -14.80
C ARG A 18 2.86 9.84 -14.27
N ARG A 19 3.33 11.07 -14.00
CA ARG A 19 2.43 12.18 -13.63
C ARG A 19 1.40 12.46 -14.72
N ASP A 20 1.82 12.50 -15.98
CA ASP A 20 0.92 12.75 -17.11
C ASP A 20 -0.02 11.56 -17.36
N PHE A 21 0.41 10.34 -17.08
CA PHE A 21 -0.47 9.18 -17.06
C PHE A 21 -1.58 9.35 -16.03
N GLN A 22 -1.24 9.70 -14.79
CA GLN A 22 -2.23 9.91 -13.73
C GLN A 22 -3.19 11.05 -14.05
N LYS A 23 -2.69 12.16 -14.60
CA LYS A 23 -3.56 13.26 -15.08
C LYS A 23 -4.61 12.78 -16.09
N ARG A 24 -4.20 11.99 -17.08
CA ARG A 24 -5.12 11.45 -18.09
C ARG A 24 -6.14 10.50 -17.47
N GLN A 25 -5.68 9.60 -16.57
CA GLN A 25 -6.54 8.62 -15.90
C GLN A 25 -7.59 9.32 -15.02
N PHE A 26 -7.16 10.24 -14.17
CA PHE A 26 -8.04 10.99 -13.29
C PHE A 26 -9.00 11.90 -14.06
N GLY A 27 -8.54 12.53 -15.14
CA GLY A 27 -9.40 13.32 -16.04
C GLY A 27 -10.51 12.50 -16.67
N LYS A 28 -10.22 11.25 -17.11
CA LYS A 28 -11.24 10.33 -17.64
C LYS A 28 -12.25 9.90 -16.56
N LEU A 29 -11.82 9.72 -15.33
CA LEU A 29 -12.66 9.29 -14.21
C LEU A 29 -13.42 10.46 -13.56
N GLY A 30 -13.11 11.70 -13.93
CA GLY A 30 -13.67 12.90 -13.30
C GLY A 30 -13.37 12.96 -11.81
N LEU A 31 -12.13 12.61 -11.44
CA LEU A 31 -11.58 12.65 -10.09
C LEU A 31 -10.47 13.70 -10.01
N ASP A 32 -10.34 14.31 -8.83
CA ASP A 32 -9.25 15.22 -8.52
C ASP A 32 -8.17 14.52 -7.70
N PHE A 33 -6.94 15.03 -7.79
CA PHE A 33 -5.81 14.53 -7.00
C PHE A 33 -4.77 15.63 -6.77
N GLU A 34 -3.96 15.40 -5.77
CA GLU A 34 -2.79 16.23 -5.47
C GLU A 34 -1.52 15.38 -5.60
N ILE A 35 -0.46 15.97 -6.15
CA ILE A 35 0.85 15.32 -6.17
C ILE A 35 1.52 15.53 -4.81
N LEU A 36 1.83 14.44 -4.15
CA LEU A 36 2.76 14.39 -3.05
C LEU A 36 4.15 14.09 -3.61
N GLU A 37 5.03 15.10 -3.61
CA GLU A 37 6.40 14.91 -4.09
C GLU A 37 7.12 13.85 -3.25
N ALA A 38 7.51 12.76 -3.92
CA ALA A 38 8.17 11.62 -3.31
C ALA A 38 9.63 11.96 -2.95
N PHE A 39 10.14 11.31 -1.91
CA PHE A 39 11.58 11.30 -1.63
C PHE A 39 12.32 10.57 -2.74
N SER A 40 13.34 11.20 -3.30
CA SER A 40 14.29 10.56 -4.20
C SER A 40 15.49 10.00 -3.44
N VAL A 41 16.28 9.16 -4.10
CA VAL A 41 17.56 8.70 -3.52
C VAL A 41 18.53 9.87 -3.31
N ALA A 42 18.41 10.94 -4.10
CA ALA A 42 19.25 12.14 -3.97
C ALA A 42 18.93 12.96 -2.70
N ASP A 43 17.67 12.89 -2.22
CA ASP A 43 17.24 13.58 -1.00
C ASP A 43 17.65 12.83 0.27
N LEU A 44 18.10 11.56 0.14
CA LEU A 44 18.44 10.71 1.26
C LEU A 44 19.90 10.94 1.69
N SER A 45 20.09 11.57 2.84
CA SER A 45 21.43 11.68 3.43
C SER A 45 21.98 10.31 3.85
N GLU A 46 23.31 10.18 3.91
CA GLU A 46 23.95 8.95 4.38
C GLU A 46 23.57 8.64 5.85
N GLU A 47 23.45 9.66 6.69
CA GLU A 47 23.00 9.51 8.07
C GLU A 47 21.57 8.93 8.14
N GLN A 48 20.64 9.44 7.36
CA GLN A 48 19.28 8.91 7.26
C GLN A 48 19.29 7.47 6.77
N TYR A 49 20.11 7.16 5.76
CA TYR A 49 20.23 5.79 5.25
C TYR A 49 20.77 4.83 6.31
N GLN A 50 21.81 5.22 7.04
CA GLN A 50 22.34 4.43 8.16
C GLN A 50 21.30 4.21 9.26
N LYS A 51 20.51 5.22 9.57
CA LYS A 51 19.43 5.14 10.57
C LYS A 51 18.30 4.20 10.14
N PHE A 52 17.88 4.26 8.90
CA PHE A 52 16.66 3.59 8.43
C PHE A 52 16.90 2.30 7.64
N GLY A 53 18.05 2.15 6.99
CA GLY A 53 18.31 1.07 6.05
C GLY A 53 18.59 -0.30 6.70
N PHE A 54 18.97 -0.36 7.99
CA PHE A 54 19.50 -1.58 8.60
C PHE A 54 18.66 -2.14 9.76
N GLY A 55 17.48 -1.61 9.96
CA GLY A 55 16.60 -2.00 11.07
C GLY A 55 15.69 -3.20 10.81
N TRP A 56 15.41 -3.55 9.56
CA TRP A 56 14.45 -4.56 9.17
C TRP A 56 15.04 -5.99 9.14
N GLN A 57 14.40 -6.89 8.37
CA GLN A 57 14.75 -8.31 8.22
C GLN A 57 15.92 -8.55 7.24
N ARG A 58 16.31 -7.53 6.53
CA ARG A 58 17.49 -7.41 5.66
C ARG A 58 17.89 -5.95 5.52
N PRO A 59 19.07 -5.65 5.02
CA PRO A 59 19.37 -4.28 4.58
C PRO A 59 18.36 -3.82 3.52
N LEU A 60 17.90 -2.59 3.64
CA LEU A 60 17.08 -1.94 2.62
C LEU A 60 17.98 -1.26 1.60
N ARG A 61 17.57 -1.22 0.34
CA ARG A 61 18.20 -0.39 -0.68
C ARG A 61 17.83 1.08 -0.45
N LYS A 62 18.67 2.01 -0.87
CA LYS A 62 18.37 3.46 -0.74
C LYS A 62 17.02 3.83 -1.36
N VAL A 63 16.66 3.23 -2.50
CA VAL A 63 15.36 3.44 -3.15
C VAL A 63 14.18 2.93 -2.29
N GLU A 64 14.36 1.83 -1.54
CA GLU A 64 13.32 1.30 -0.66
C GLU A 64 13.13 2.18 0.58
N VAL A 65 14.21 2.77 1.09
CA VAL A 65 14.14 3.76 2.18
C VAL A 65 13.45 5.03 1.68
N ALA A 66 13.80 5.54 0.50
CA ALA A 66 13.16 6.71 -0.10
C ALA A 66 11.65 6.49 -0.34
N CYS A 67 11.27 5.32 -0.86
CA CYS A 67 9.86 4.93 -1.00
C CYS A 67 9.14 4.90 0.36
N PHE A 68 9.74 4.30 1.38
CA PHE A 68 9.17 4.30 2.73
C PHE A 68 8.97 5.72 3.29
N LEU A 69 9.95 6.60 3.14
CA LEU A 69 9.86 8.00 3.59
C LEU A 69 8.77 8.77 2.83
N SER A 70 8.53 8.43 1.56
CA SER A 70 7.42 9.00 0.78
C SER A 70 6.06 8.60 1.35
N HIS A 71 5.88 7.35 1.75
CA HIS A 71 4.67 6.90 2.44
C HIS A 71 4.53 7.53 3.82
N GLN A 72 5.62 7.63 4.60
CA GLN A 72 5.61 8.35 5.88
C GLN A 72 5.09 9.78 5.70
N LYS A 73 5.59 10.52 4.71
CA LYS A 73 5.12 11.87 4.39
C LYS A 73 3.62 11.89 4.07
N ALA A 74 3.10 10.88 3.36
CA ALA A 74 1.67 10.74 3.10
C ALA A 74 0.87 10.53 4.40
N TRP A 75 1.36 9.71 5.33
CA TRP A 75 0.70 9.52 6.64
C TRP A 75 0.69 10.80 7.49
N GLU A 76 1.78 11.56 7.48
CA GLU A 76 1.85 12.88 8.12
C GLU A 76 0.84 13.85 7.53
N GLU A 77 0.64 13.84 6.22
CA GLU A 77 -0.35 14.67 5.54
C GLU A 77 -1.79 14.26 5.90
N VAL A 78 -2.08 12.95 6.07
CA VAL A 78 -3.37 12.46 6.58
C VAL A 78 -3.66 13.00 7.98
N ILE A 79 -2.66 12.98 8.88
CA ILE A 79 -2.80 13.56 10.23
C ILE A 79 -3.08 15.06 10.16
N LYS A 80 -2.31 15.79 9.36
CA LYS A 80 -2.44 17.24 9.21
C LYS A 80 -3.82 17.66 8.69
N ARG A 81 -4.36 16.91 7.73
CA ARG A 81 -5.72 17.14 7.17
C ARG A 81 -6.82 16.70 8.12
N ASN A 82 -6.52 15.79 9.03
CA ASN A 82 -7.48 15.11 9.91
C ASN A 82 -8.70 14.54 9.14
N GLN A 83 -8.44 13.99 7.95
CA GLN A 83 -9.43 13.39 7.05
C GLN A 83 -8.85 12.14 6.38
N PRO A 84 -9.69 11.14 6.03
CA PRO A 84 -9.24 10.01 5.22
C PRO A 84 -8.67 10.49 3.88
N CYS A 85 -7.56 9.88 3.45
CA CYS A 85 -6.98 10.15 2.14
C CYS A 85 -6.77 8.84 1.38
N LEU A 86 -7.07 8.86 0.09
CA LEU A 86 -6.62 7.85 -0.85
C LEU A 86 -5.15 8.13 -1.18
N ILE A 87 -4.28 7.20 -0.83
CA ILE A 87 -2.85 7.26 -1.12
C ILE A 87 -2.57 6.32 -2.27
N LEU A 88 -1.96 6.84 -3.34
CA LEU A 88 -1.60 6.10 -4.55
C LEU A 88 -0.11 6.23 -4.85
N GLU A 89 0.48 5.15 -5.38
CA GLU A 89 1.74 5.24 -6.14
C GLU A 89 1.44 5.67 -7.57
N ASP A 90 2.41 6.26 -8.24
CA ASP A 90 2.24 6.89 -9.58
C ASP A 90 2.08 5.89 -10.74
N ASP A 91 2.23 4.59 -10.47
CA ASP A 91 1.99 3.48 -11.39
C ASP A 91 0.67 2.72 -11.11
N ALA A 92 -0.17 3.25 -10.24
CA ALA A 92 -1.48 2.68 -9.95
C ALA A 92 -2.43 2.87 -11.14
N VAL A 93 -3.03 1.76 -11.60
CA VAL A 93 -4.10 1.74 -12.61
C VAL A 93 -5.43 1.53 -11.90
N LEU A 94 -6.39 2.38 -12.18
CA LEU A 94 -7.70 2.44 -11.53
C LEU A 94 -8.79 1.85 -12.41
N ALA A 95 -9.72 1.11 -11.80
CA ALA A 95 -10.93 0.64 -12.45
C ALA A 95 -11.86 1.80 -12.84
N SER A 96 -12.61 1.67 -13.93
CA SER A 96 -13.52 2.69 -14.44
C SER A 96 -14.64 3.09 -13.46
N ASN A 97 -15.00 2.21 -12.54
CA ASN A 97 -16.02 2.42 -11.50
C ASN A 97 -15.43 2.81 -10.12
N VAL A 98 -14.16 3.17 -10.07
CA VAL A 98 -13.50 3.52 -8.78
C VAL A 98 -14.18 4.71 -8.12
N LYS A 99 -14.64 5.69 -8.89
CA LYS A 99 -15.30 6.89 -8.37
C LYS A 99 -16.56 6.57 -7.58
N GLU A 100 -17.42 5.70 -8.12
CA GLU A 100 -18.64 5.26 -7.47
C GLU A 100 -18.35 4.53 -6.16
N ILE A 101 -17.33 3.68 -6.16
CA ILE A 101 -16.92 2.92 -4.98
C ILE A 101 -16.35 3.84 -3.90
N LEU A 102 -15.50 4.81 -4.28
CA LEU A 102 -14.97 5.80 -3.33
C LEU A 102 -16.09 6.62 -2.68
N ASN A 103 -17.08 7.06 -3.48
CA ASN A 103 -18.23 7.81 -2.97
C ASN A 103 -19.06 6.98 -1.96
N GLU A 104 -19.28 5.69 -2.23
CA GLU A 104 -20.00 4.81 -1.31
C GLU A 104 -19.21 4.53 -0.02
N ILE A 105 -17.89 4.32 -0.13
CA ILE A 105 -17.00 4.14 1.04
C ILE A 105 -17.08 5.36 1.94
N GLU A 106 -17.08 6.54 1.38
CA GLU A 106 -17.15 7.78 2.14
C GLU A 106 -18.51 7.96 2.82
N GLN A 107 -19.61 7.67 2.10
CA GLN A 107 -20.96 7.74 2.66
C GLN A 107 -21.19 6.75 3.80
N HIS A 108 -20.49 5.62 3.78
CA HIS A 108 -20.62 4.58 4.81
C HIS A 108 -20.07 5.01 6.18
N GLN A 109 -19.15 5.99 6.23
CA GLN A 109 -18.57 6.54 7.47
C GLN A 109 -18.08 5.45 8.45
N PHE A 110 -17.07 4.68 8.04
CA PHE A 110 -16.50 3.63 8.90
C PHE A 110 -15.91 4.21 10.19
N LEU A 111 -16.43 3.81 11.34
CA LEU A 111 -16.02 4.35 12.65
C LEU A 111 -14.73 3.70 13.19
N ASP A 112 -14.56 2.39 12.96
CA ASP A 112 -13.46 1.59 13.53
C ASP A 112 -12.52 1.02 12.45
N VAL A 113 -12.31 1.75 11.36
CA VAL A 113 -11.41 1.35 10.28
C VAL A 113 -10.22 2.29 10.21
N ASP A 114 -9.04 1.71 10.14
CA ASP A 114 -7.77 2.43 10.03
C ASP A 114 -7.28 2.52 8.59
N LEU A 115 -7.56 1.47 7.79
CA LEU A 115 -7.09 1.37 6.42
C LEU A 115 -8.04 0.53 5.57
N ILE A 116 -8.31 0.98 4.34
CA ILE A 116 -9.02 0.19 3.32
C ILE A 116 -8.05 -0.03 2.15
N ASN A 117 -7.68 -1.29 1.92
CA ASN A 117 -6.86 -1.68 0.78
C ASN A 117 -7.74 -1.85 -0.46
N LEU A 118 -7.42 -1.12 -1.52
CA LEU A 118 -8.14 -1.14 -2.80
C LEU A 118 -7.41 -1.97 -3.86
N GLU A 119 -6.17 -2.36 -3.55
CA GLU A 119 -5.24 -2.97 -4.48
C GLU A 119 -5.28 -4.50 -4.46
N VAL A 120 -4.97 -5.08 -5.62
CA VAL A 120 -4.69 -6.50 -5.79
C VAL A 120 -3.30 -6.73 -6.37
N ARG A 121 -2.66 -7.79 -5.88
CA ARG A 121 -1.48 -8.41 -6.50
C ARG A 121 -1.71 -9.91 -6.61
N SER A 122 -0.95 -10.58 -7.50
CA SER A 122 -1.03 -12.03 -7.74
C SER A 122 -0.56 -12.88 -6.55
N ARG A 123 -0.97 -12.49 -5.33
CA ARG A 123 -0.65 -13.17 -4.07
C ARG A 123 -1.90 -13.37 -3.21
N LYS A 124 -1.95 -14.51 -2.52
CA LYS A 124 -3.04 -14.81 -1.59
C LYS A 124 -2.93 -13.92 -0.36
N LYS A 125 -4.05 -13.29 0.01
CA LYS A 125 -4.24 -12.56 1.26
C LYS A 125 -5.01 -13.43 2.26
N ILE A 126 -4.91 -13.12 3.54
CA ILE A 126 -5.74 -13.73 4.61
C ILE A 126 -6.79 -12.69 4.98
N ILE A 127 -8.03 -13.00 4.64
CA ILE A 127 -9.19 -12.12 4.83
C ILE A 127 -10.29 -12.83 5.61
N SER A 128 -11.30 -12.10 6.06
CA SER A 128 -12.49 -12.71 6.69
C SER A 128 -13.26 -13.59 5.69
N ARG A 129 -13.87 -14.68 6.19
CA ARG A 129 -14.70 -15.58 5.36
C ARG A 129 -15.98 -14.92 4.85
N LYS A 130 -16.52 -13.98 5.64
CA LYS A 130 -17.72 -13.22 5.27
C LYS A 130 -17.34 -11.76 5.11
N PRO A 131 -17.98 -11.03 4.20
CA PRO A 131 -17.80 -9.59 4.12
C PRO A 131 -18.21 -8.93 5.44
N VAL A 132 -17.49 -7.90 5.83
CA VAL A 132 -17.83 -7.01 6.94
C VAL A 132 -18.94 -6.06 6.49
N CYS A 133 -18.87 -5.62 5.24
CA CYS A 133 -19.81 -4.71 4.62
C CYS A 133 -19.96 -5.05 3.13
N THR A 134 -21.14 -4.76 2.58
CA THR A 134 -21.41 -4.75 1.13
C THR A 134 -21.94 -3.37 0.79
N LEU A 135 -21.33 -2.70 -0.17
CA LEU A 135 -21.76 -1.39 -0.65
C LEU A 135 -23.10 -1.53 -1.39
N ASN A 136 -24.02 -0.58 -1.19
CA ASN A 136 -25.42 -0.75 -1.59
C ASN A 136 -25.64 -0.68 -3.12
N HIS A 137 -24.97 0.25 -3.81
CA HIS A 137 -25.18 0.49 -5.24
C HIS A 137 -24.21 -0.35 -6.08
N THR A 138 -22.93 -0.31 -5.77
CA THR A 138 -21.90 -1.03 -6.52
C THR A 138 -21.85 -2.52 -6.21
N GLN A 139 -22.48 -2.98 -5.12
CA GLN A 139 -22.46 -4.36 -4.62
C GLN A 139 -21.04 -4.88 -4.31
N VAL A 140 -20.09 -3.98 -4.23
CA VAL A 140 -18.71 -4.29 -3.86
C VAL A 140 -18.66 -4.67 -2.39
N LYS A 141 -17.86 -5.69 -2.06
CA LYS A 141 -17.74 -6.25 -0.73
C LYS A 141 -16.43 -5.79 -0.08
N LEU A 142 -16.51 -5.49 1.21
CA LEU A 142 -15.34 -5.21 2.02
C LEU A 142 -15.14 -6.34 3.02
N TYR A 143 -13.96 -6.95 3.00
CA TYR A 143 -13.57 -8.04 3.89
C TYR A 143 -12.57 -7.55 4.92
N GLY A 144 -12.60 -8.09 6.12
CA GLY A 144 -11.53 -7.85 7.09
C GLY A 144 -10.20 -8.37 6.55
N LEU A 145 -9.18 -7.52 6.46
CA LEU A 145 -7.84 -7.88 5.97
C LEU A 145 -6.94 -8.17 7.18
N TYR A 146 -6.59 -9.43 7.38
CA TYR A 146 -5.82 -9.87 8.54
C TYR A 146 -4.33 -10.03 8.29
N GLN A 147 -3.96 -10.43 7.06
CA GLN A 147 -2.57 -10.48 6.62
C GLN A 147 -2.46 -10.22 5.12
N ASP A 148 -1.55 -9.33 4.78
CA ASP A 148 -1.04 -9.12 3.45
C ASP A 148 0.49 -9.06 3.50
N ARG A 149 1.14 -9.11 2.35
CA ARG A 149 2.59 -8.99 2.21
C ARG A 149 3.00 -8.04 1.10
N THR A 150 2.00 -7.45 0.44
CA THR A 150 2.20 -6.68 -0.78
C THR A 150 1.05 -5.72 -0.96
N GLY A 151 1.31 -4.62 -1.65
CA GLY A 151 0.24 -3.75 -2.09
C GLY A 151 0.12 -2.46 -1.29
N ALA A 152 1.07 -1.56 -1.48
CA ALA A 152 0.99 -0.20 -0.98
C ALA A 152 0.66 0.81 -2.08
N ALA A 153 0.33 0.34 -3.31
CA ALA A 153 0.09 1.23 -4.44
C ALA A 153 -1.29 1.88 -4.43
N GLY A 154 -2.24 1.39 -3.60
CA GLY A 154 -3.56 2.01 -3.52
C GLY A 154 -4.33 1.65 -2.25
N TYR A 155 -4.43 2.59 -1.31
CA TYR A 155 -5.18 2.39 -0.06
C TYR A 155 -5.75 3.71 0.47
N ILE A 156 -6.91 3.62 1.12
CA ILE A 156 -7.45 4.74 1.91
C ILE A 156 -6.91 4.61 3.32
N LEU A 157 -6.29 5.67 3.84
CA LEU A 157 -5.77 5.74 5.20
C LEU A 157 -6.58 6.76 6.02
N TYR A 158 -7.10 6.30 7.14
CA TYR A 158 -7.80 7.13 8.11
C TYR A 158 -6.82 7.78 9.08
N PRO A 159 -7.15 8.94 9.69
CA PRO A 159 -6.28 9.59 10.67
C PRO A 159 -5.86 8.67 11.83
N SER A 160 -6.75 7.80 12.29
CA SER A 160 -6.44 6.79 13.32
C SER A 160 -5.35 5.82 12.86
N GLY A 161 -5.42 5.35 11.61
CA GLY A 161 -4.43 4.47 10.99
C GLY A 161 -3.08 5.16 10.80
N ALA A 162 -3.10 6.39 10.30
CA ALA A 162 -1.89 7.20 10.14
C ALA A 162 -1.19 7.42 11.49
N LYS A 163 -1.95 7.74 12.54
CA LYS A 163 -1.40 7.88 13.89
C LYS A 163 -0.75 6.58 14.39
N LYS A 164 -1.42 5.43 14.21
CA LYS A 164 -0.87 4.13 14.63
C LYS A 164 0.42 3.80 13.86
N LEU A 165 0.49 4.08 12.55
CA LEU A 165 1.70 3.86 11.76
C LEU A 165 2.86 4.76 12.21
N LEU A 166 2.61 6.03 12.49
CA LEU A 166 3.63 6.96 13.00
C LEU A 166 4.07 6.61 14.43
N ASP A 167 3.12 6.26 15.32
CA ASP A 167 3.45 5.78 16.67
C ASP A 167 4.28 4.48 16.65
N ARG A 168 4.01 3.60 15.67
CA ARG A 168 4.80 2.40 15.43
C ARG A 168 6.21 2.75 14.94
N LEU A 169 6.34 3.69 14.01
CA LEU A 169 7.64 4.14 13.49
C LEU A 169 8.53 4.74 14.58
N ALA A 170 7.94 5.40 15.57
CA ALA A 170 8.68 5.91 16.72
C ALA A 170 9.32 4.81 17.58
N LYS A 171 8.81 3.57 17.49
CA LYS A 171 9.24 2.41 18.33
C LYS A 171 9.93 1.31 17.55
N THR A 172 9.76 1.26 16.23
CA THR A 172 10.29 0.19 15.37
C THR A 172 11.02 0.77 14.17
N ALA A 173 11.98 0.01 13.65
CA ALA A 173 12.68 0.41 12.45
C ALA A 173 11.77 0.36 11.20
N PRO A 174 12.02 1.22 10.21
CA PRO A 174 11.41 1.13 8.89
C PRO A 174 11.60 -0.23 8.24
N ALA A 175 10.69 -0.55 7.32
CA ALA A 175 10.73 -1.70 6.44
C ALA A 175 10.53 -1.24 4.99
N ILE A 176 10.34 -2.15 4.04
CA ILE A 176 9.66 -1.80 2.79
C ILE A 176 8.23 -1.33 3.12
N ALA A 177 7.70 -0.36 2.39
CA ALA A 177 6.45 0.33 2.74
C ALA A 177 5.28 -0.63 2.99
N ASP A 178 5.01 -1.55 2.06
CA ASP A 178 3.99 -2.59 2.19
C ASP A 178 4.25 -3.51 3.39
N GLY A 179 5.50 -3.93 3.60
CA GLY A 179 5.88 -4.76 4.73
C GLY A 179 5.68 -4.07 6.08
N PHE A 180 5.87 -2.76 6.17
CA PHE A 180 5.63 -1.98 7.39
C PHE A 180 4.14 -1.84 7.67
N ILE A 181 3.36 -1.41 6.68
CA ILE A 181 1.90 -1.22 6.79
C ILE A 181 1.23 -2.53 7.22
N PHE A 182 1.45 -3.62 6.47
CA PHE A 182 0.72 -4.88 6.69
C PHE A 182 1.29 -5.78 7.78
N SER A 183 2.40 -5.41 8.41
CA SER A 183 2.85 -6.01 9.67
C SER A 183 2.33 -5.26 10.92
N ALA A 184 1.66 -4.13 10.74
CA ALA A 184 1.01 -3.37 11.81
C ALA A 184 -0.35 -4.01 12.15
N TYR A 185 -0.33 -5.14 12.85
CA TYR A 185 -1.54 -5.93 13.20
C TYR A 185 -2.48 -5.22 14.17
N GLU A 186 -2.09 -4.08 14.71
CA GLU A 186 -2.89 -3.15 15.46
C GLU A 186 -3.87 -2.34 14.60
N LEU A 187 -3.66 -2.32 13.27
CA LEU A 187 -4.58 -1.68 12.34
C LEU A 187 -5.83 -2.53 12.10
N GLN A 188 -6.98 -1.87 12.07
CA GLN A 188 -8.21 -2.44 11.55
C GLN A 188 -8.28 -2.20 10.05
N CYS A 189 -7.89 -3.23 9.28
CA CYS A 189 -7.79 -3.15 7.84
C CYS A 189 -8.95 -3.85 7.13
N LEU A 190 -9.47 -3.25 6.06
CA LEU A 190 -10.41 -3.87 5.14
C LEU A 190 -9.77 -4.06 3.75
N GLN A 191 -10.29 -5.03 3.00
CA GLN A 191 -9.96 -5.28 1.60
C GLN A 191 -11.21 -5.13 0.76
N VAL A 192 -11.16 -4.29 -0.26
CA VAL A 192 -12.20 -4.15 -1.28
C VAL A 192 -12.14 -5.34 -2.25
N GLU A 193 -13.29 -5.91 -2.59
CA GLU A 193 -13.40 -6.96 -3.59
C GLU A 193 -14.71 -6.87 -4.39
N PRO A 194 -14.66 -6.88 -5.74
CA PRO A 194 -13.46 -6.89 -6.57
C PRO A 194 -12.54 -5.71 -6.29
N ALA A 195 -11.21 -5.93 -6.40
CA ALA A 195 -10.23 -4.87 -6.25
C ALA A 195 -10.35 -3.85 -7.40
N VAL A 196 -10.13 -2.57 -7.10
CA VAL A 196 -10.32 -1.48 -8.06
C VAL A 196 -9.02 -0.75 -8.40
N ILE A 197 -7.93 -1.22 -7.85
CA ILE A 197 -6.56 -0.71 -8.14
C ILE A 197 -5.64 -1.89 -8.40
N ILE A 198 -4.78 -1.73 -9.39
CA ILE A 198 -3.71 -2.67 -9.72
C ILE A 198 -2.46 -1.88 -10.12
N GLN A 199 -1.27 -2.35 -9.76
CA GLN A 199 -0.04 -1.77 -10.27
C GLN A 199 0.19 -2.17 -11.72
N GLU A 200 0.79 -1.28 -12.51
CA GLU A 200 1.04 -1.51 -13.93
C GLU A 200 1.84 -2.80 -14.19
N ASP A 201 2.82 -3.11 -13.32
CA ASP A 201 3.64 -4.33 -13.42
C ASP A 201 2.85 -5.63 -13.23
N GLN A 202 1.63 -5.55 -12.70
CA GLN A 202 0.75 -6.69 -12.44
C GLN A 202 -0.31 -6.91 -13.53
N LEU A 203 -0.53 -5.97 -14.44
CA LEU A 203 -1.57 -6.05 -15.48
C LEU A 203 -1.50 -7.36 -16.26
N GLY A 204 -0.30 -7.77 -16.69
CA GLY A 204 -0.10 -9.02 -17.42
C GLY A 204 -0.48 -10.28 -16.63
N ALA A 205 -0.29 -10.28 -15.30
CA ALA A 205 -0.67 -11.42 -14.45
C ALA A 205 -2.19 -11.60 -14.32
N TYR A 206 -2.95 -10.56 -14.66
CA TYR A 206 -4.42 -10.56 -14.66
C TYR A 206 -5.01 -10.55 -16.08
N GLY A 207 -4.21 -10.81 -17.12
CA GLY A 207 -4.67 -10.84 -18.50
C GLY A 207 -5.09 -9.48 -19.06
N LEU A 208 -4.71 -8.40 -18.40
CA LEU A 208 -4.97 -7.04 -18.85
C LEU A 208 -3.89 -6.57 -19.83
N LEU A 209 -4.30 -5.83 -20.86
CA LEU A 209 -3.36 -5.24 -21.81
C LEU A 209 -2.53 -4.16 -21.13
N GLN A 210 -1.22 -4.22 -21.31
CA GLN A 210 -0.31 -3.19 -20.82
C GLN A 210 -0.42 -1.95 -21.72
N GLN A 211 -1.11 -0.94 -21.26
CA GLN A 211 -1.12 0.37 -21.91
C GLN A 211 0.06 1.20 -21.37
N GLY A 212 1.18 1.17 -22.09
CA GLY A 212 2.34 2.01 -21.79
C GLY A 212 3.18 1.46 -20.63
N ARG A 213 4.27 0.77 -20.91
CA ARG A 213 5.20 0.32 -19.87
C ARG A 213 5.98 1.51 -19.34
N PHE A 214 5.70 1.87 -18.09
CA PHE A 214 6.66 2.64 -17.32
C PHE A 214 7.72 1.69 -16.76
N ASP A 215 8.96 2.01 -16.99
CA ASP A 215 10.05 1.28 -16.37
C ASP A 215 9.98 1.44 -14.83
N SER A 216 9.71 0.34 -14.13
CA SER A 216 9.74 0.35 -12.67
C SER A 216 11.11 0.74 -12.16
N THR A 217 11.19 1.85 -11.43
CA THR A 217 12.43 2.35 -10.82
C THR A 217 12.98 1.36 -9.79
N ILE A 218 12.10 0.57 -9.15
CA ILE A 218 12.46 -0.41 -8.13
C ILE A 218 12.78 -1.78 -8.75
N GLY A 219 12.09 -2.16 -9.85
CA GLY A 219 12.23 -3.47 -10.49
C GLY A 219 13.49 -3.66 -11.33
N ARG A 220 14.11 -2.57 -11.80
CA ARG A 220 15.32 -2.62 -12.63
C ARG A 220 16.62 -3.01 -11.92
N SER A 221 16.62 -3.06 -10.60
CA SER A 221 17.83 -3.49 -9.91
C SER A 221 17.93 -5.01 -9.94
N GLU A 222 19.05 -5.51 -10.50
CA GLU A 222 19.51 -6.89 -10.43
C GLU A 222 19.20 -7.53 -9.08
N HIS A 223 19.05 -8.85 -9.04
CA HIS A 223 18.80 -9.62 -7.82
C HIS A 223 19.71 -9.14 -6.68
N PHE A 224 19.16 -8.23 -5.86
CA PHE A 224 19.86 -7.68 -4.72
C PHE A 224 20.19 -8.82 -3.74
N LYS A 225 21.43 -9.24 -3.74
CA LYS A 225 21.97 -10.09 -2.68
C LYS A 225 22.43 -9.18 -1.58
N PRO A 226 21.78 -9.17 -0.40
CA PRO A 226 22.22 -8.33 0.70
C PRO A 226 23.64 -8.71 1.10
N GLU A 227 24.55 -7.75 1.04
CA GLU A 227 25.89 -7.89 1.61
C GLU A 227 25.81 -7.58 3.09
N PHE A 228 26.55 -8.36 3.88
CA PHE A 228 26.61 -8.20 5.34
C PHE A 228 28.04 -7.86 5.72
N SER A 229 28.22 -6.82 6.51
CA SER A 229 29.52 -6.38 6.99
C SER A 229 30.18 -7.38 7.97
N SER A 230 29.35 -8.23 8.60
CA SER A 230 29.82 -9.25 9.54
C SER A 230 28.84 -10.41 9.73
N ILE A 231 29.35 -11.55 10.25
CA ILE A 231 28.53 -12.71 10.65
C ILE A 231 27.50 -12.29 11.73
N LYS A 232 27.91 -11.41 12.67
CA LYS A 232 27.03 -10.89 13.72
C LYS A 232 25.86 -10.10 13.15
N GLU A 233 26.10 -9.30 12.15
CA GLU A 233 25.05 -8.56 11.44
C GLU A 233 24.09 -9.51 10.73
N LYS A 234 24.60 -10.46 9.95
CA LYS A 234 23.78 -11.50 9.30
C LYS A 234 22.88 -12.25 10.29
N TYR A 235 23.39 -12.54 11.50
CA TYR A 235 22.61 -13.18 12.55
C TYR A 235 21.49 -12.27 13.07
N LYS A 236 21.73 -10.97 13.25
CA LYS A 236 20.68 -10.00 13.66
C LYS A 236 19.53 -9.97 12.66
N PHE A 237 19.81 -9.94 11.36
CA PHE A 237 18.78 -9.97 10.33
C PHE A 237 17.99 -11.29 10.32
N LYS A 238 18.67 -12.43 10.46
CA LYS A 238 18.02 -13.74 10.59
C LYS A 238 17.07 -13.80 11.77
N LYS A 239 17.51 -13.30 12.94
CA LYS A 239 16.68 -13.22 14.15
C LYS A 239 15.42 -12.37 13.92
N ARG A 240 15.56 -11.18 13.31
CA ARG A 240 14.42 -10.32 12.99
C ARG A 240 13.46 -10.96 12.00
N ARG A 241 13.99 -11.66 10.98
CA ARG A 241 13.18 -12.41 10.01
C ARG A 241 12.38 -13.52 10.70
N LEU A 242 13.02 -14.28 11.58
CA LEU A 242 12.35 -15.33 12.36
C LEU A 242 11.26 -14.73 13.27
N ALA A 243 11.55 -13.63 13.96
CA ALA A 243 10.56 -12.93 14.78
C ALA A 243 9.36 -12.46 13.95
N GLY A 244 9.58 -11.92 12.75
CA GLY A 244 8.49 -11.56 11.82
C GLY A 244 7.67 -12.77 11.36
N GLN A 245 8.31 -13.92 11.10
CA GLN A 245 7.60 -15.16 10.75
C GLN A 245 6.76 -15.69 11.92
N ILE A 246 7.28 -15.62 13.14
CA ILE A 246 6.54 -16.00 14.36
C ILE A 246 5.34 -15.06 14.55
N ALA A 247 5.52 -13.74 14.41
CA ALA A 247 4.42 -12.78 14.51
C ALA A 247 3.31 -13.06 13.48
N MET A 248 3.68 -13.38 12.24
CA MET A 248 2.71 -13.80 11.21
C MET A 248 1.98 -15.09 11.58
N ALA A 249 2.69 -16.08 12.13
CA ALA A 249 2.09 -17.34 12.56
C ALA A 249 1.10 -17.11 13.71
N ILE A 250 1.48 -16.32 14.72
CA ILE A 250 0.60 -15.94 15.83
C ILE A 250 -0.65 -15.23 15.29
N ARG A 251 -0.47 -14.25 14.40
CA ARG A 251 -1.61 -13.55 13.79
C ARG A 251 -2.53 -14.51 13.04
N TYR A 252 -1.96 -15.45 12.29
CA TYR A 252 -2.76 -16.47 11.59
C TYR A 252 -3.57 -17.32 12.56
N LEU A 253 -2.97 -17.80 13.64
CA LEU A 253 -3.67 -18.59 14.67
C LEU A 253 -4.82 -17.80 15.32
N GLN A 254 -4.63 -16.50 15.57
CA GLN A 254 -5.66 -15.64 16.14
C GLN A 254 -6.90 -15.48 15.24
N VAL A 255 -6.75 -15.63 13.93
CA VAL A 255 -7.81 -15.36 12.96
C VAL A 255 -8.29 -16.61 12.21
N MET A 256 -7.61 -17.76 12.32
CA MET A 256 -7.87 -18.96 11.51
C MET A 256 -9.32 -19.45 11.58
N GLY A 257 -9.99 -19.26 12.71
CA GLY A 257 -11.40 -19.65 12.88
C GLY A 257 -12.39 -18.83 12.03
N LYS A 258 -12.04 -17.58 11.68
CA LYS A 258 -12.88 -16.64 10.96
C LYS A 258 -12.29 -16.16 9.63
N ALA A 259 -11.11 -16.65 9.28
CA ALA A 259 -10.37 -16.22 8.10
C ALA A 259 -10.25 -17.33 7.03
N GLU A 260 -10.01 -16.90 5.81
CA GLU A 260 -9.61 -17.75 4.69
C GLU A 260 -8.41 -17.14 3.96
N LYS A 261 -7.64 -17.99 3.28
CA LYS A 261 -6.48 -17.59 2.49
C LYS A 261 -6.77 -17.79 1.01
N ARG A 262 -6.98 -16.70 0.29
CA ARG A 262 -7.27 -16.74 -1.15
C ARG A 262 -6.73 -15.54 -1.92
N LEU A 263 -6.81 -15.60 -3.23
CA LEU A 263 -6.61 -14.46 -4.10
C LEU A 263 -7.83 -13.54 -3.98
N ILE A 264 -7.60 -12.25 -4.17
CA ILE A 264 -8.65 -11.24 -4.29
C ILE A 264 -9.06 -11.17 -5.76
N ASN A 265 -10.35 -11.13 -6.01
CA ASN A 265 -10.90 -11.01 -7.35
C ASN A 265 -10.70 -9.58 -7.90
N LEU A 266 -10.58 -9.50 -9.20
CA LEU A 266 -10.52 -8.26 -9.97
C LEU A 266 -11.51 -8.39 -11.14
N ASP A 267 -12.28 -7.35 -11.39
CA ASP A 267 -13.16 -7.28 -12.56
C ASP A 267 -12.37 -6.70 -13.74
N GLN A 268 -11.92 -7.58 -14.65
CA GLN A 268 -11.11 -7.19 -15.81
C GLN A 268 -11.80 -6.18 -16.72
N GLU A 269 -13.12 -6.26 -16.88
CA GLU A 269 -13.90 -5.37 -17.75
C GLU A 269 -13.86 -3.90 -17.28
N LYS A 270 -13.55 -3.67 -16.02
CA LYS A 270 -13.45 -2.33 -15.45
C LYS A 270 -12.07 -1.68 -15.65
N PHE A 271 -11.10 -2.41 -16.18
CA PHE A 271 -9.74 -1.91 -16.45
C PHE A 271 -9.41 -1.73 -17.94
N ILE A 272 -10.45 -1.69 -18.79
CA ILE A 272 -10.32 -1.53 -20.25
C ILE A 272 -10.45 -0.05 -20.64
#